data_5d349387353f54c624c1afe3e8596572
#
_entry.id   5d349387353f54c624c1afe3e8596572
#
_cell.length_a   1.000
_cell.length_b   1.000
_cell.length_c   1.000
_cell.angle_alpha   90.00
_cell.angle_beta   90.00
_cell.angle_gamma   90.00
#
_symmetry.space_group_name_H-M   'P 1'
#
loop_
_entity.id
_entity.type
_entity.pdbx_description
1 polymer ?
#
loop_
_entity_poly.entity_id
_entity_poly.type
_entity_poly.pdbx_seq_one_letter_code
_entity_poly.pdbx_strand_id
1 'polypeptide(L)'
;MPTIRFIAGLLAIIVLGLSFTASGQTTPVRLRGAITAIDDKTVTIAVRDGTTAHVKLADNWSVSLVAPMTLADIKQGTFVGIASTGTDADRTALEVLVFPEAMRGAGEGHYAWDLQPNSMMTNATVATVASASDGQTLKLEYKGGGTQTIKVKPGTPIVTFQPGQRSDAKVGAKVFIGAQKAADGSMTAARMAVGKDGLTPPM
;
A
#
# COMPACT_ATOMS: atom_id res chain seq x y z
N MET A 1 11.93 65.95 55.18
CA MET A 1 12.47 65.46 53.86
C MET A 1 12.63 63.96 53.93
N PRO A 2 11.77 63.16 53.31
CA PRO A 2 11.91 61.72 53.33
C PRO A 2 12.64 61.20 52.06
N THR A 3 13.62 60.37 52.31
CA THR A 3 14.45 59.69 51.27
C THR A 3 13.73 58.46 50.71
N ILE A 4 13.48 58.46 49.39
CA ILE A 4 12.89 57.37 48.66
C ILE A 4 14.00 56.35 48.26
N ARG A 5 13.89 55.13 48.77
CA ARG A 5 14.76 53.95 48.32
C ARG A 5 14.11 53.23 47.15
N PHE A 6 14.77 53.26 45.99
CA PHE A 6 14.40 52.45 44.86
C PHE A 6 14.93 51.02 45.09
N ILE A 7 14.01 50.04 45.08
CA ILE A 7 14.31 48.64 45.06
C ILE A 7 14.24 48.19 43.58
N ALA A 8 15.38 47.88 42.95
CA ALA A 8 15.43 47.30 41.63
C ALA A 8 15.15 45.78 41.72
N GLY A 9 13.97 45.36 41.30
CA GLY A 9 13.63 43.96 41.19
C GLY A 9 14.18 43.38 39.89
N LEU A 10 15.07 42.40 40.02
CA LEU A 10 15.64 41.61 38.91
C LEU A 10 14.64 40.52 38.49
N LEU A 11 13.98 40.70 37.34
CA LEU A 11 13.06 39.72 36.79
C LEU A 11 13.87 38.68 35.98
N ALA A 12 14.10 37.50 36.53
CA ALA A 12 14.72 36.37 35.81
C ALA A 12 13.68 35.70 34.91
N ILE A 13 13.79 35.91 33.62
CA ILE A 13 12.98 35.20 32.61
C ILE A 13 13.58 33.81 32.40
N ILE A 14 12.92 32.78 32.94
CA ILE A 14 13.24 31.38 32.67
C ILE A 14 12.61 31.02 31.29
N VAL A 15 13.43 30.97 30.25
CA VAL A 15 13.03 30.47 28.94
C VAL A 15 13.04 28.94 29.03
N LEU A 16 11.87 28.33 29.23
CA LEU A 16 11.69 26.87 29.07
C LEU A 16 11.81 26.55 27.59
N GLY A 17 12.95 25.99 27.18
CA GLY A 17 13.14 25.45 25.83
C GLY A 17 12.23 24.24 25.62
N LEU A 18 11.13 24.41 24.92
CA LEU A 18 10.32 23.32 24.38
C LEU A 18 11.12 22.64 23.25
N SER A 19 11.77 21.52 23.56
CA SER A 19 12.36 20.64 22.56
C SER A 19 11.23 19.98 21.76
N PHE A 20 10.89 20.55 20.60
CA PHE A 20 10.05 19.86 19.61
C PHE A 20 10.84 18.68 19.06
N THR A 21 10.51 17.47 19.47
CA THR A 21 10.93 16.27 18.76
C THR A 21 10.26 16.31 17.40
N ALA A 22 11.02 16.63 16.35
CA ALA A 22 10.55 16.52 14.98
C ALA A 22 10.25 15.04 14.73
N SER A 23 8.98 14.66 14.72
CA SER A 23 8.52 13.37 14.18
C SER A 23 8.91 13.35 12.71
N GLY A 24 9.94 12.58 12.37
CA GLY A 24 10.44 12.47 11.01
C GLY A 24 9.30 12.06 10.07
N GLN A 25 8.95 12.94 9.15
CA GLN A 25 7.90 12.72 8.17
C GLN A 25 8.33 11.56 7.27
N THR A 26 7.57 10.46 7.26
CA THR A 26 7.84 9.33 6.36
C THR A 26 6.94 9.42 5.12
N THR A 27 7.47 9.00 3.98
CA THR A 27 6.71 8.94 2.71
C THR A 27 6.45 7.48 2.35
N PRO A 28 5.21 7.08 2.06
CA PRO A 28 4.93 5.72 1.60
C PRO A 28 5.55 5.51 0.21
N VAL A 29 6.25 4.40 0.05
CA VAL A 29 6.82 3.94 -1.22
C VAL A 29 6.42 2.50 -1.49
N ARG A 30 6.27 2.14 -2.77
CA ARG A 30 5.88 0.81 -3.21
C ARG A 30 6.99 0.21 -4.03
N LEU A 31 7.53 -0.92 -3.56
CA LEU A 31 8.62 -1.61 -4.20
C LEU A 31 8.08 -2.90 -4.85
N ARG A 32 8.40 -3.08 -6.11
CA ARG A 32 8.02 -4.24 -6.91
C ARG A 32 9.27 -4.84 -7.51
N GLY A 33 9.56 -6.11 -7.23
CA GLY A 33 10.81 -6.69 -7.72
C GLY A 33 11.03 -8.12 -7.28
N ALA A 34 12.29 -8.51 -7.24
CA ALA A 34 12.73 -9.81 -6.76
C ALA A 34 13.69 -9.66 -5.58
N ILE A 35 13.59 -10.54 -4.60
CA ILE A 35 14.50 -10.59 -3.48
C ILE A 35 15.87 -11.07 -3.98
N THR A 36 16.92 -10.31 -3.69
CA THR A 36 18.31 -10.68 -3.98
C THR A 36 19.09 -11.08 -2.74
N ALA A 37 18.70 -10.56 -1.57
CA ALA A 37 19.20 -10.96 -0.27
C ALA A 37 18.15 -10.72 0.80
N ILE A 38 18.11 -11.55 1.84
CA ILE A 38 17.21 -11.38 2.98
C ILE A 38 17.84 -12.01 4.23
N ASP A 39 17.67 -11.34 5.36
CA ASP A 39 17.92 -11.84 6.70
C ASP A 39 16.73 -11.46 7.63
N ASP A 40 16.87 -11.69 8.95
CA ASP A 40 15.79 -11.44 9.91
C ASP A 40 15.37 -9.96 10.01
N LYS A 41 16.25 -9.02 9.62
CA LYS A 41 16.09 -7.58 9.83
C LYS A 41 16.09 -6.76 8.55
N THR A 42 16.58 -7.32 7.45
CA THR A 42 16.73 -6.58 6.20
C THR A 42 16.36 -7.43 4.99
N VAL A 43 15.85 -6.77 3.96
CA VAL A 43 15.66 -7.37 2.63
C VAL A 43 16.23 -6.44 1.57
N THR A 44 16.94 -7.03 0.61
CA THR A 44 17.44 -6.34 -0.58
C THR A 44 16.62 -6.80 -1.79
N ILE A 45 16.16 -5.86 -2.57
CA ILE A 45 15.27 -6.10 -3.71
C ILE A 45 15.87 -5.50 -4.98
N ALA A 46 15.98 -6.30 -6.03
CA ALA A 46 16.14 -5.78 -7.39
C ALA A 46 14.77 -5.28 -7.86
N VAL A 47 14.61 -3.95 -7.92
CA VAL A 47 13.35 -3.29 -8.27
C VAL A 47 13.13 -3.34 -9.79
N ARG A 48 11.87 -3.31 -10.24
CA ARG A 48 11.51 -3.37 -11.67
C ARG A 48 12.09 -2.23 -12.52
N ASP A 49 12.36 -1.08 -11.92
CA ASP A 49 12.97 0.08 -12.58
C ASP A 49 14.50 -0.06 -12.79
N GLY A 50 15.08 -1.18 -12.39
CA GLY A 50 16.51 -1.47 -12.47
C GLY A 50 17.33 -1.03 -11.27
N THR A 51 16.70 -0.40 -10.27
CA THR A 51 17.39 0.03 -9.04
C THR A 51 17.47 -1.10 -8.01
N THR A 52 18.27 -0.91 -6.97
CA THR A 52 18.33 -1.79 -5.80
C THR A 52 17.79 -1.06 -4.59
N ALA A 53 16.88 -1.69 -3.87
CA ALA A 53 16.31 -1.17 -2.63
C ALA A 53 16.74 -2.02 -1.44
N HIS A 54 17.18 -1.35 -0.36
CA HIS A 54 17.46 -1.95 0.93
C HIS A 54 16.38 -1.52 1.92
N VAL A 55 15.65 -2.49 2.49
CA VAL A 55 14.50 -2.24 3.37
C VAL A 55 14.74 -2.91 4.70
N LYS A 56 14.64 -2.16 5.80
CA LYS A 56 14.61 -2.70 7.15
C LYS A 56 13.25 -3.36 7.40
N LEU A 57 13.27 -4.54 7.98
CA LEU A 57 12.07 -5.26 8.38
C LEU A 57 11.76 -4.95 9.86
N ALA A 58 10.52 -4.60 10.16
CA ALA A 58 10.07 -4.44 11.54
C ALA A 58 10.17 -5.78 12.29
N ASP A 59 10.36 -5.78 13.61
CA ASP A 59 10.53 -7.02 14.39
C ASP A 59 9.34 -8.00 14.22
N ASN A 60 8.13 -7.45 14.04
CA ASN A 60 6.89 -8.21 13.84
C ASN A 60 6.46 -8.30 12.36
N TRP A 61 7.41 -8.18 11.42
CA TRP A 61 7.06 -8.25 10.01
C TRP A 61 6.40 -9.58 9.62
N SER A 62 5.54 -9.52 8.64
CA SER A 62 4.75 -10.67 8.18
C SER A 62 4.72 -10.79 6.66
N VAL A 63 4.42 -12.00 6.20
CA VAL A 63 4.27 -12.34 4.79
C VAL A 63 2.83 -12.69 4.49
N SER A 64 2.33 -12.18 3.36
CA SER A 64 1.14 -12.67 2.68
C SER A 64 1.55 -13.28 1.35
N LEU A 65 1.04 -14.45 1.02
CA LEU A 65 1.21 -15.02 -0.32
C LEU A 65 0.18 -14.39 -1.27
N VAL A 66 0.63 -14.02 -2.46
CA VAL A 66 -0.25 -13.59 -3.56
C VAL A 66 -0.53 -14.81 -4.42
N ALA A 67 -1.78 -15.25 -4.42
CA ALA A 67 -2.23 -16.44 -5.15
C ALA A 67 -3.22 -16.07 -6.26
N PRO A 68 -3.26 -16.79 -7.39
CA PRO A 68 -4.19 -16.51 -8.47
C PRO A 68 -5.64 -16.82 -8.04
N MET A 69 -6.57 -16.05 -8.58
CA MET A 69 -8.01 -16.28 -8.56
C MET A 69 -8.59 -16.14 -9.97
N THR A 70 -9.86 -16.41 -10.10
CA THR A 70 -10.57 -16.30 -11.37
C THR A 70 -11.62 -15.17 -11.31
N LEU A 71 -12.04 -14.71 -12.47
CA LEU A 71 -13.11 -13.70 -12.59
C LEU A 71 -14.44 -14.21 -12.00
N ALA A 72 -14.69 -15.52 -12.06
CA ALA A 72 -15.88 -16.15 -11.48
C ALA A 72 -15.95 -16.10 -9.95
N ASP A 73 -14.82 -15.85 -9.29
CA ASP A 73 -14.75 -15.72 -7.83
C ASP A 73 -15.23 -14.34 -7.35
N ILE A 74 -15.30 -13.35 -8.25
CA ILE A 74 -15.77 -11.99 -7.95
C ILE A 74 -17.29 -11.96 -8.02
N LYS A 75 -17.94 -11.71 -6.88
CA LYS A 75 -19.40 -11.67 -6.74
C LYS A 75 -19.83 -10.36 -6.08
N GLN A 76 -21.12 -10.07 -6.15
CA GLN A 76 -21.70 -8.99 -5.34
C GLN A 76 -21.34 -9.18 -3.86
N GLY A 77 -20.97 -8.09 -3.20
CA GLY A 77 -20.52 -8.09 -1.82
C GLY A 77 -19.02 -8.38 -1.64
N THR A 78 -18.29 -8.85 -2.67
CA THR A 78 -16.83 -9.05 -2.57
C THR A 78 -16.13 -7.70 -2.36
N PHE A 79 -15.16 -7.63 -1.45
CA PHE A 79 -14.28 -6.46 -1.30
C PHE A 79 -13.04 -6.63 -2.18
N VAL A 80 -12.82 -5.68 -3.09
CA VAL A 80 -11.74 -5.76 -4.09
C VAL A 80 -10.88 -4.50 -4.10
N GLY A 81 -9.62 -4.64 -4.49
CA GLY A 81 -8.74 -3.55 -4.89
C GLY A 81 -8.47 -3.66 -6.39
N ILE A 82 -8.80 -2.64 -7.16
CA ILE A 82 -8.61 -2.65 -8.60
C ILE A 82 -7.69 -1.50 -9.01
N ALA A 83 -6.51 -1.84 -9.52
CA ALA A 83 -5.72 -0.88 -10.25
C ALA A 83 -6.30 -0.74 -11.66
N SER A 84 -6.56 0.48 -12.09
CA SER A 84 -7.24 0.75 -13.37
C SER A 84 -6.68 1.98 -14.07
N THR A 85 -6.90 2.04 -15.38
CA THR A 85 -6.62 3.21 -16.23
C THR A 85 -7.87 3.66 -16.96
N GLY A 86 -7.80 4.84 -17.57
CA GLY A 86 -8.91 5.45 -18.27
C GLY A 86 -9.50 6.64 -17.51
N THR A 87 -10.65 7.12 -17.97
CA THR A 87 -11.42 8.21 -17.34
C THR A 87 -12.43 7.64 -16.35
N ASP A 88 -13.03 8.49 -15.52
CA ASP A 88 -14.06 8.04 -14.57
C ASP A 88 -15.29 7.42 -15.27
N ALA A 89 -15.55 7.80 -16.52
CA ALA A 89 -16.62 7.23 -17.32
C ALA A 89 -16.26 5.91 -18.01
N ASP A 90 -14.96 5.63 -18.22
CA ASP A 90 -14.51 4.43 -18.94
C ASP A 90 -13.15 3.94 -18.38
N ARG A 91 -13.23 3.19 -17.28
CA ARG A 91 -12.05 2.57 -16.65
C ARG A 91 -11.92 1.11 -17.04
N THR A 92 -10.67 0.71 -17.29
CA THR A 92 -10.30 -0.68 -17.52
C THR A 92 -9.32 -1.13 -16.44
N ALA A 93 -9.57 -2.29 -15.85
CA ALA A 93 -8.71 -2.89 -14.84
C ALA A 93 -7.36 -3.31 -15.45
N LEU A 94 -6.30 -3.05 -14.72
CA LEU A 94 -4.95 -3.56 -14.95
C LEU A 94 -4.72 -4.84 -14.15
N GLU A 95 -5.32 -4.91 -12.97
CA GLU A 95 -5.33 -6.02 -12.04
C GLU A 95 -6.53 -5.95 -11.11
N VAL A 96 -6.88 -7.07 -10.50
CA VAL A 96 -7.87 -7.15 -9.43
C VAL A 96 -7.28 -7.95 -8.27
N LEU A 97 -7.24 -7.34 -7.09
CA LEU A 97 -6.97 -8.00 -5.83
C LEU A 97 -8.32 -8.26 -5.12
N VAL A 98 -8.66 -9.51 -4.90
CA VAL A 98 -9.79 -9.91 -4.05
C VAL A 98 -9.28 -10.01 -2.63
N PHE A 99 -9.73 -9.13 -1.75
CA PHE A 99 -9.32 -9.16 -0.36
C PHE A 99 -10.00 -10.31 0.41
N PRO A 100 -9.26 -11.04 1.26
CA PRO A 100 -9.87 -11.88 2.26
C PRO A 100 -10.82 -11.07 3.16
N GLU A 101 -11.90 -11.69 3.66
CA GLU A 101 -12.90 -10.97 4.46
C GLU A 101 -12.29 -10.25 5.68
N ALA A 102 -11.29 -10.84 6.32
CA ALA A 102 -10.57 -10.22 7.45
C ALA A 102 -9.85 -8.89 7.08
N MET A 103 -9.67 -8.61 5.78
CA MET A 103 -9.05 -7.39 5.26
C MET A 103 -10.08 -6.42 4.65
N ARG A 104 -11.38 -6.68 4.80
CA ARG A 104 -12.43 -5.77 4.32
C ARG A 104 -12.23 -4.37 4.86
N GLY A 105 -12.35 -3.36 3.98
CA GLY A 105 -12.14 -1.94 4.32
C GLY A 105 -10.67 -1.49 4.28
N ALA A 106 -9.72 -2.38 4.00
CA ALA A 106 -8.30 -2.01 3.90
C ALA A 106 -8.07 -1.02 2.76
N GLY A 107 -7.61 0.21 3.09
CA GLY A 107 -7.33 1.26 2.12
C GLY A 107 -8.53 1.68 1.28
N GLU A 108 -9.76 1.53 1.80
CA GLU A 108 -10.99 1.81 1.07
C GLU A 108 -11.04 3.22 0.52
N GLY A 109 -11.36 3.35 -0.78
CA GLY A 109 -11.45 4.63 -1.48
C GLY A 109 -10.99 4.55 -2.93
N HIS A 110 -10.86 5.73 -3.57
CA HIS A 110 -10.38 5.89 -4.94
C HIS A 110 -9.27 6.94 -4.95
N TYR A 111 -8.06 6.56 -5.40
CA TYR A 111 -6.87 7.42 -5.30
C TYR A 111 -5.80 7.06 -6.34
N ALA A 112 -4.86 8.00 -6.57
CA ALA A 112 -3.76 7.81 -7.50
C ALA A 112 -2.90 6.58 -7.14
N TRP A 113 -2.53 5.83 -8.18
CA TRP A 113 -1.72 4.63 -8.08
C TRP A 113 -0.50 4.70 -8.99
N ASP A 114 0.54 3.97 -8.67
CA ASP A 114 1.82 4.04 -9.37
C ASP A 114 2.17 2.77 -10.16
N LEU A 115 1.17 1.94 -10.49
CA LEU A 115 1.40 0.73 -11.29
C LEU A 115 1.85 1.08 -12.71
N GLN A 116 1.25 2.12 -13.27
CA GLN A 116 1.66 2.79 -14.52
C GLN A 116 1.17 4.24 -14.53
N PRO A 117 1.64 5.10 -15.46
CA PRO A 117 1.18 6.50 -15.55
C PRO A 117 -0.34 6.62 -15.58
N ASN A 118 -0.89 7.56 -14.81
CA ASN A 118 -2.33 7.85 -14.69
C ASN A 118 -3.19 6.67 -14.19
N SER A 119 -2.57 5.67 -13.55
CA SER A 119 -3.36 4.61 -12.92
C SER A 119 -3.97 5.06 -11.60
N MET A 120 -5.15 4.50 -11.30
CA MET A 120 -5.89 4.75 -10.07
C MET A 120 -6.12 3.41 -9.36
N MET A 121 -6.09 3.42 -8.04
CA MET A 121 -6.52 2.31 -7.19
C MET A 121 -7.93 2.58 -6.68
N THR A 122 -8.80 1.59 -6.77
CA THR A 122 -10.12 1.61 -6.16
C THR A 122 -10.26 0.42 -5.23
N ASN A 123 -10.26 0.65 -3.93
CA ASN A 123 -10.56 -0.37 -2.92
C ASN A 123 -12.01 -0.18 -2.47
N ALA A 124 -12.86 -1.15 -2.78
CA ALA A 124 -14.31 -0.98 -2.67
C ALA A 124 -15.05 -2.31 -2.57
N THR A 125 -16.32 -2.25 -2.20
CA THR A 125 -17.23 -3.38 -2.28
C THR A 125 -17.87 -3.46 -3.68
N VAL A 126 -17.94 -4.64 -4.25
CA VAL A 126 -18.65 -4.90 -5.51
C VAL A 126 -20.15 -4.80 -5.27
N ALA A 127 -20.78 -3.76 -5.79
CA ALA A 127 -22.23 -3.56 -5.72
C ALA A 127 -22.98 -4.41 -6.75
N THR A 128 -22.46 -4.45 -7.99
CA THR A 128 -23.02 -5.30 -9.06
C THR A 128 -21.93 -5.86 -9.96
N VAL A 129 -22.22 -7.00 -10.56
CA VAL A 129 -21.41 -7.65 -11.60
C VAL A 129 -22.27 -7.80 -12.82
N ALA A 130 -21.86 -7.20 -13.95
CA ALA A 130 -22.49 -7.37 -15.25
C ALA A 130 -21.54 -8.15 -16.16
N SER A 131 -21.96 -9.33 -16.63
CA SER A 131 -21.20 -10.13 -17.58
C SER A 131 -21.42 -9.65 -19.00
N ALA A 132 -20.34 -9.62 -19.78
CA ALA A 132 -20.36 -9.31 -21.21
C ALA A 132 -19.49 -10.32 -21.97
N SER A 133 -19.59 -10.36 -23.28
CA SER A 133 -18.77 -11.27 -24.12
C SER A 133 -17.28 -10.99 -24.05
N ASP A 134 -16.90 -9.76 -23.68
CA ASP A 134 -15.52 -9.24 -23.59
C ASP A 134 -15.02 -9.09 -22.13
N GLY A 135 -15.69 -9.76 -21.17
CA GLY A 135 -15.30 -9.75 -19.76
C GLY A 135 -16.45 -9.46 -18.80
N GLN A 136 -16.16 -8.74 -17.74
CA GLN A 136 -17.16 -8.28 -16.76
C GLN A 136 -17.01 -6.79 -16.51
N THR A 137 -18.13 -6.16 -16.20
CA THR A 137 -18.16 -4.77 -15.68
C THR A 137 -18.57 -4.82 -14.22
N LEU A 138 -17.73 -4.28 -13.36
CA LEU A 138 -17.94 -4.21 -11.93
C LEU A 138 -18.34 -2.79 -11.54
N LYS A 139 -19.52 -2.63 -10.91
CA LYS A 139 -19.86 -1.41 -10.20
C LYS A 139 -19.39 -1.55 -8.76
N LEU A 140 -18.60 -0.61 -8.32
CA LEU A 140 -17.95 -0.57 -7.02
C LEU A 140 -18.52 0.57 -6.18
N GLU A 141 -18.65 0.34 -4.86
CA GLU A 141 -19.07 1.34 -3.89
C GLU A 141 -18.09 1.40 -2.72
N TYR A 142 -17.68 2.61 -2.34
CA TYR A 142 -16.75 2.86 -1.24
C TYR A 142 -17.23 4.00 -0.33
N LYS A 143 -16.55 4.16 0.80
CA LYS A 143 -16.91 5.15 1.84
C LYS A 143 -17.19 6.54 1.26
N GLY A 144 -18.16 7.23 1.88
CA GLY A 144 -18.57 8.57 1.45
C GLY A 144 -19.52 8.57 0.25
N GLY A 145 -20.08 7.42 -0.15
CA GLY A 145 -21.01 7.29 -1.28
C GLY A 145 -20.34 7.35 -2.65
N GLY A 146 -19.01 7.21 -2.69
CA GLY A 146 -18.27 7.18 -3.95
C GLY A 146 -18.53 5.88 -4.71
N THR A 147 -18.59 5.98 -6.05
CA THR A 147 -18.80 4.83 -6.93
C THR A 147 -17.82 4.84 -8.08
N GLN A 148 -17.45 3.65 -8.57
CA GLN A 148 -16.69 3.48 -9.82
C GLN A 148 -17.26 2.33 -10.62
N THR A 149 -17.21 2.47 -11.93
CA THR A 149 -17.54 1.39 -12.86
C THR A 149 -16.29 1.00 -13.62
N ILE A 150 -15.86 -0.25 -13.50
CA ILE A 150 -14.58 -0.71 -14.04
C ILE A 150 -14.80 -1.97 -14.88
N LYS A 151 -14.29 -1.96 -16.11
CA LYS A 151 -14.28 -3.11 -17.01
C LYS A 151 -13.10 -4.02 -16.66
N VAL A 152 -13.35 -5.31 -16.45
CA VAL A 152 -12.35 -6.36 -16.23
C VAL A 152 -12.35 -7.25 -17.46
N LYS A 153 -11.34 -7.11 -18.30
CA LYS A 153 -11.20 -7.87 -19.55
C LYS A 153 -10.67 -9.30 -19.30
N PRO A 154 -10.92 -10.24 -20.21
CA PRO A 154 -10.24 -11.53 -20.18
C PRO A 154 -8.72 -11.35 -20.14
N GLY A 155 -8.04 -12.15 -19.32
CA GLY A 155 -6.59 -12.06 -19.13
C GLY A 155 -6.11 -11.01 -18.12
N THR A 156 -7.01 -10.18 -17.57
CA THR A 156 -6.67 -9.32 -16.42
C THR A 156 -6.23 -10.20 -15.25
N PRO A 157 -5.03 -9.97 -14.65
CA PRO A 157 -4.60 -10.70 -13.47
C PRO A 157 -5.58 -10.51 -12.31
N ILE A 158 -6.05 -11.61 -11.73
CA ILE A 158 -6.92 -11.63 -10.56
C ILE A 158 -6.22 -12.45 -9.49
N VAL A 159 -6.02 -11.86 -8.32
CA VAL A 159 -5.26 -12.46 -7.23
C VAL A 159 -5.96 -12.25 -5.88
N THR A 160 -5.51 -13.01 -4.88
CA THR A 160 -5.91 -12.82 -3.48
C THR A 160 -4.72 -12.96 -2.57
N PHE A 161 -4.85 -12.51 -1.32
CA PHE A 161 -3.90 -12.80 -0.28
C PHE A 161 -4.26 -14.10 0.46
N GLN A 162 -3.24 -14.91 0.72
CA GLN A 162 -3.28 -16.08 1.60
C GLN A 162 -2.28 -15.88 2.73
N PRO A 163 -2.49 -16.51 3.91
CA PRO A 163 -1.47 -16.55 4.94
C PRO A 163 -0.14 -17.09 4.41
N GLY A 164 0.95 -16.40 4.68
CA GLY A 164 2.31 -16.83 4.35
C GLY A 164 3.18 -16.94 5.59
N GLN A 165 4.35 -17.53 5.41
CA GLN A 165 5.40 -17.65 6.43
C GLN A 165 6.61 -16.81 6.03
N ARG A 166 7.44 -16.40 6.99
CA ARG A 166 8.68 -15.67 6.69
C ARG A 166 9.63 -16.45 5.75
N SER A 167 9.61 -17.76 5.81
CA SER A 167 10.37 -18.66 4.92
C SER A 167 9.93 -18.60 3.45
N ASP A 168 8.74 -18.08 3.15
CA ASP A 168 8.30 -17.85 1.75
C ASP A 168 9.05 -16.68 1.12
N ALA A 169 9.52 -15.72 1.94
CA ALA A 169 10.38 -14.64 1.51
C ALA A 169 11.82 -15.13 1.39
N LYS A 170 12.20 -15.60 0.22
CA LYS A 170 13.52 -16.15 -0.10
C LYS A 170 14.11 -15.52 -1.35
N VAL A 171 15.42 -15.65 -1.53
CA VAL A 171 16.11 -15.16 -2.73
C VAL A 171 15.43 -15.70 -3.98
N GLY A 172 15.18 -14.83 -4.96
CA GLY A 172 14.46 -15.11 -6.20
C GLY A 172 12.95 -14.92 -6.12
N ALA A 173 12.35 -14.87 -4.92
CA ALA A 173 10.91 -14.63 -4.79
C ALA A 173 10.51 -13.25 -5.33
N LYS A 174 9.40 -13.22 -6.07
CA LYS A 174 8.81 -11.98 -6.59
C LYS A 174 7.94 -11.35 -5.51
N VAL A 175 8.13 -10.05 -5.27
CA VAL A 175 7.50 -9.38 -4.13
C VAL A 175 6.91 -8.02 -4.49
N PHE A 176 5.88 -7.66 -3.71
CA PHE A 176 5.40 -6.30 -3.53
C PHE A 176 5.57 -5.90 -2.06
N ILE A 177 6.18 -4.74 -1.82
CA ILE A 177 6.41 -4.21 -0.47
C ILE A 177 5.95 -2.77 -0.41
N GLY A 178 5.01 -2.47 0.49
CA GLY A 178 4.72 -1.13 0.93
C GLY A 178 5.69 -0.74 2.05
N ALA A 179 6.61 0.17 1.78
CA ALA A 179 7.57 0.65 2.75
C ALA A 179 7.34 2.11 3.12
N GLN A 180 7.83 2.51 4.30
CA GLN A 180 7.90 3.91 4.72
C GLN A 180 9.33 4.40 4.53
N LYS A 181 9.50 5.45 3.71
CA LYS A 181 10.79 6.09 3.48
C LYS A 181 10.93 7.30 4.39
N ALA A 182 11.95 7.31 5.23
CA ALA A 182 12.29 8.42 6.11
C ALA A 182 13.06 9.52 5.38
N ALA A 183 13.22 10.68 6.01
CA ALA A 183 13.91 11.83 5.43
C ALA A 183 15.41 11.55 5.12
N ASP A 184 16.05 10.63 5.87
CA ASP A 184 17.42 10.18 5.63
C ASP A 184 17.53 9.16 4.47
N GLY A 185 16.41 8.82 3.82
CA GLY A 185 16.32 7.84 2.73
C GLY A 185 16.18 6.40 3.18
N SER A 186 16.28 6.09 4.48
CA SER A 186 16.06 4.74 5.00
C SER A 186 14.62 4.29 4.78
N MET A 187 14.43 2.99 4.47
CA MET A 187 13.13 2.40 4.23
C MET A 187 12.82 1.32 5.27
N THR A 188 11.59 1.29 5.76
CA THR A 188 11.13 0.28 6.72
C THR A 188 9.82 -0.33 6.27
N ALA A 189 9.66 -1.65 6.41
CA ALA A 189 8.43 -2.36 6.10
C ALA A 189 8.06 -3.35 7.20
N ALA A 190 6.75 -3.48 7.46
CA ALA A 190 6.19 -4.46 8.39
C ALA A 190 5.45 -5.60 7.65
N ARG A 191 5.25 -5.48 6.35
CA ARG A 191 4.52 -6.47 5.55
C ARG A 191 5.17 -6.63 4.18
N MET A 192 5.17 -7.88 3.71
CA MET A 192 5.65 -8.24 2.38
C MET A 192 4.63 -9.16 1.71
N ALA A 193 4.26 -8.87 0.48
CA ALA A 193 3.46 -9.75 -0.35
C ALA A 193 4.41 -10.52 -1.29
N VAL A 194 4.38 -11.85 -1.18
CA VAL A 194 5.24 -12.76 -1.95
C VAL A 194 4.39 -13.52 -2.94
N GLY A 195 4.79 -13.56 -4.19
CA GLY A 195 4.10 -14.33 -5.22
C GLY A 195 4.21 -15.84 -4.94
N LYS A 196 3.05 -16.51 -4.82
CA LYS A 196 2.98 -17.96 -4.66
C LYS A 196 3.48 -18.65 -5.93
N ASP A 197 4.26 -19.72 -5.79
CA ASP A 197 4.74 -20.57 -6.88
C ASP A 197 5.39 -19.77 -8.05
N GLY A 198 6.12 -18.71 -7.74
CA GLY A 198 6.81 -17.87 -8.70
C GLY A 198 5.93 -16.81 -9.37
N LEU A 199 4.67 -16.67 -8.98
CA LEU A 199 3.80 -15.59 -9.44
C LEU A 199 4.49 -14.23 -9.22
N THR A 200 4.41 -13.36 -10.21
CA THR A 200 4.79 -11.96 -10.02
C THR A 200 3.57 -11.20 -9.50
N PRO A 201 3.60 -10.65 -8.25
CA PRO A 201 2.50 -9.83 -7.75
C PRO A 201 2.16 -8.72 -8.74
N PRO A 202 0.89 -8.60 -9.20
CA PRO A 202 0.53 -7.64 -10.25
C PRO A 202 0.40 -6.21 -9.73
N MET A 203 0.16 -6.02 -8.37
CA MET A 203 -0.05 -4.73 -7.72
C MET A 203 1.16 -3.80 -7.73
#